data_2a2fbf35d89364be214b9c5ccf9536a8
#
_entry.id   2a2fbf35d89364be214b9c5ccf9536a8
#
_cell.length_a   1.000
_cell.length_b   1.000
_cell.length_c   1.000
_cell.angle_alpha   90.00
_cell.angle_beta   90.00
_cell.angle_gamma   90.00
#
_symmetry.space_group_name_H-M   'P 1'
#
loop_
_entity.id
_entity.type
_entity.pdbx_description
1 polymer ?
#
loop_
_entity_poly.entity_id
_entity_poly.type
_entity_poly.pdbx_seq_one_letter_code
_entity_poly.pdbx_strand_id
1 'polypeptide(L)'
;MLSEFIPNAGPDYSNKRNFDYGTGKHQSVSRLSPWLRHRLITEKEVVSAVLDSHSVKEAQMYLQEVFWRTYWKGWLEMRPQVWHQYQLDVQSLYQDEKACSECMAAVESGTGIECFDYWVRELTETGYLHNHARMWFASIWIFTLQLPWQLGADFFLQHLLDGDPASNTLSWRWVAGLQTKGKAYAASAANINKYTDGRFNPAGQLNECIEPLTEDHDFKKHELPVVTNEPSAGSFGLLVHEEDLSPQILQSCMTCQSIITLKTRHMLSPGGVSKACLLYTSPSPRDATLSRMPSSA
;
A
#
# COMPACT_ATOMS: atom_id res chain seq x y z
N MET A 1 7.81 -2.54 -17.74
CA MET A 1 7.82 -1.75 -16.48
C MET A 1 9.12 -1.87 -15.70
N LEU A 2 9.52 -3.06 -15.14
CA LEU A 2 10.79 -3.13 -14.40
C LEU A 2 11.98 -2.76 -15.28
N SER A 3 12.15 -3.39 -16.44
CA SER A 3 13.24 -3.13 -17.39
C SER A 3 13.31 -1.67 -17.87
N GLU A 4 12.17 -1.02 -18.01
CA GLU A 4 12.08 0.39 -18.37
C GLU A 4 12.48 1.33 -17.23
N PHE A 5 12.26 0.90 -15.99
CA PHE A 5 12.56 1.70 -14.80
C PHE A 5 14.02 1.53 -14.33
N ILE A 6 14.64 0.37 -14.53
CA ILE A 6 16.02 0.07 -14.06
C ILE A 6 17.01 1.22 -14.33
N PRO A 7 17.06 1.85 -15.51
CA PRO A 7 17.98 2.96 -15.74
C PRO A 7 17.82 4.14 -14.77
N ASN A 8 16.61 4.32 -14.24
CA ASN A 8 16.28 5.41 -13.32
C ASN A 8 16.43 5.04 -11.84
N ALA A 9 16.70 3.77 -11.50
CA ALA A 9 16.70 3.27 -10.12
C ALA A 9 17.86 3.81 -9.23
N GLY A 10 18.84 4.46 -9.82
CA GLY A 10 20.01 5.03 -9.16
C GLY A 10 19.83 6.50 -8.72
N PRO A 11 20.78 7.40 -9.11
CA PRO A 11 20.76 8.82 -8.74
C PRO A 11 19.50 9.57 -9.17
N ASP A 12 18.95 9.23 -10.33
CA ASP A 12 17.72 9.84 -10.83
C ASP A 12 16.54 9.59 -9.90
N TYR A 13 16.37 8.36 -9.39
CA TYR A 13 15.39 8.04 -8.38
C TYR A 13 15.59 8.88 -7.12
N SER A 14 16.81 8.92 -6.60
CA SER A 14 17.13 9.68 -5.38
C SER A 14 16.75 11.15 -5.48
N ASN A 15 16.95 11.76 -6.65
CA ASN A 15 16.69 13.17 -6.89
C ASN A 15 15.21 13.47 -7.17
N LYS A 16 14.48 12.55 -7.83
CA LYS A 16 13.15 12.83 -8.39
C LYS A 16 12.01 12.05 -7.71
N ARG A 17 12.32 11.09 -6.84
CA ARG A 17 11.33 10.19 -6.22
C ARG A 17 10.21 10.89 -5.46
N ASN A 18 10.44 12.12 -5.01
CA ASN A 18 9.47 12.89 -4.26
C ASN A 18 8.50 13.71 -5.15
N PHE A 19 8.79 13.83 -6.45
CA PHE A 19 7.96 14.63 -7.34
C PHE A 19 6.74 13.84 -7.82
N ASP A 20 5.57 14.39 -7.56
CA ASP A 20 4.28 13.98 -8.11
C ASP A 20 3.95 14.88 -9.31
N TYR A 21 4.16 14.35 -10.51
CA TYR A 21 3.86 15.06 -11.76
C TYR A 21 2.41 14.87 -12.25
N GLY A 22 1.60 14.10 -11.51
CA GLY A 22 0.20 13.82 -11.80
C GLY A 22 -0.02 12.57 -12.65
N THR A 23 -1.28 12.24 -12.84
CA THR A 23 -1.75 11.02 -13.51
C THR A 23 -1.04 10.77 -14.82
N GLY A 24 -0.52 9.56 -15.01
CA GLY A 24 0.20 9.14 -16.21
C GLY A 24 1.65 9.64 -16.33
N LYS A 25 2.12 10.52 -15.45
CA LYS A 25 3.46 11.13 -15.52
C LYS A 25 4.41 10.66 -14.40
N HIS A 26 4.13 9.56 -13.74
CA HIS A 26 4.94 9.00 -12.63
C HIS A 26 6.19 8.24 -13.11
N GLN A 27 6.96 8.82 -14.03
CA GLN A 27 8.13 8.16 -14.63
C GLN A 27 9.33 8.08 -13.68
N SER A 28 9.35 8.91 -12.64
CA SER A 28 10.43 8.94 -11.65
C SER A 28 10.34 7.83 -10.59
N VAL A 29 9.27 7.03 -10.60
CA VAL A 29 9.03 5.91 -9.69
C VAL A 29 8.67 4.65 -10.46
N SER A 30 8.96 3.47 -9.90
CA SER A 30 8.79 2.19 -10.59
C SER A 30 7.34 1.77 -10.84
N ARG A 31 6.42 2.24 -10.00
CA ARG A 31 5.01 1.81 -9.93
C ARG A 31 4.82 0.29 -9.85
N LEU A 32 5.79 -0.43 -9.29
CA LEU A 32 5.76 -1.89 -9.16
C LEU A 32 4.98 -2.39 -7.94
N SER A 33 4.50 -1.47 -7.09
CA SER A 33 3.82 -1.82 -5.84
C SER A 33 2.65 -2.80 -5.99
N PRO A 34 1.75 -2.73 -7.03
CA PRO A 34 0.70 -3.72 -7.20
C PRO A 34 1.25 -5.13 -7.49
N TRP A 35 2.30 -5.24 -8.30
CA TRP A 35 2.90 -6.54 -8.63
C TRP A 35 3.66 -7.14 -7.45
N LEU A 36 4.39 -6.31 -6.70
CA LEU A 36 5.06 -6.72 -5.45
C LEU A 36 4.04 -7.10 -4.38
N ARG A 37 2.92 -6.36 -4.28
CA ARG A 37 1.84 -6.63 -3.32
C ARG A 37 1.30 -8.05 -3.45
N HIS A 38 1.14 -8.51 -4.67
CA HIS A 38 0.57 -9.82 -5.01
C HIS A 38 1.63 -10.86 -5.35
N ARG A 39 2.93 -10.54 -5.17
CA ARG A 39 4.09 -11.39 -5.48
C ARG A 39 4.10 -11.92 -6.93
N LEU A 40 3.53 -11.18 -7.88
CA LEU A 40 3.72 -11.43 -9.32
C LEU A 40 5.16 -11.16 -9.75
N ILE A 41 5.84 -10.31 -9.00
CA ILE A 41 7.30 -10.13 -8.99
C ILE A 41 7.75 -10.06 -7.52
N THR A 42 8.87 -10.66 -7.21
CA THR A 42 9.41 -10.67 -5.84
C THR A 42 10.39 -9.52 -5.61
N GLU A 43 10.55 -9.13 -4.36
CA GLU A 43 11.59 -8.17 -3.95
C GLU A 43 12.98 -8.62 -4.41
N LYS A 44 13.26 -9.93 -4.35
CA LYS A 44 14.54 -10.50 -4.80
C LYS A 44 14.78 -10.27 -6.30
N GLU A 45 13.78 -10.49 -7.14
CA GLU A 45 13.89 -10.25 -8.59
C GLU A 45 14.13 -8.79 -8.90
N VAL A 46 13.41 -7.88 -8.22
CA VAL A 46 13.60 -6.43 -8.38
C VAL A 46 15.00 -6.01 -7.94
N VAL A 47 15.45 -6.46 -6.76
CA VAL A 47 16.78 -6.13 -6.23
C VAL A 47 17.88 -6.67 -7.14
N SER A 48 17.79 -7.92 -7.58
CA SER A 48 18.79 -8.49 -8.51
C SER A 48 18.87 -7.68 -9.79
N ALA A 49 17.73 -7.40 -10.43
CA ALA A 49 17.71 -6.66 -11.69
C ALA A 49 18.27 -5.23 -11.57
N VAL A 50 18.06 -4.57 -10.44
CA VAL A 50 18.62 -3.24 -10.18
C VAL A 50 20.14 -3.32 -9.95
N LEU A 51 20.61 -4.32 -9.19
CA LEU A 51 22.04 -4.49 -8.90
C LEU A 51 22.87 -4.98 -10.08
N ASP A 52 22.23 -5.54 -11.11
CA ASP A 52 22.90 -5.83 -12.40
C ASP A 52 23.30 -4.54 -13.16
N SER A 53 22.67 -3.39 -12.83
CA SER A 53 22.86 -2.11 -13.53
C SER A 53 23.42 -1.00 -12.66
N HIS A 54 23.25 -1.07 -11.34
CA HIS A 54 23.65 -0.05 -10.38
C HIS A 54 24.41 -0.66 -9.21
N SER A 55 25.35 0.08 -8.64
CA SER A 55 25.95 -0.28 -7.35
C SER A 55 24.93 -0.12 -6.22
N VAL A 56 25.14 -0.85 -5.11
CA VAL A 56 24.32 -0.71 -3.89
C VAL A 56 24.23 0.74 -3.43
N LYS A 57 25.33 1.49 -3.50
CA LYS A 57 25.42 2.89 -3.09
C LYS A 57 24.54 3.81 -3.96
N GLU A 58 24.54 3.61 -5.27
CA GLU A 58 23.74 4.39 -6.21
C GLU A 58 22.25 4.12 -6.07
N ALA A 59 21.87 2.84 -5.91
CA ALA A 59 20.49 2.41 -5.80
C ALA A 59 19.93 2.39 -4.37
N GLN A 60 20.73 2.79 -3.37
CA GLN A 60 20.37 2.64 -1.94
C GLN A 60 18.97 3.14 -1.62
N MET A 61 18.60 4.31 -2.11
CA MET A 61 17.28 4.91 -1.82
C MET A 61 16.14 4.08 -2.38
N TYR A 62 16.31 3.51 -3.58
CA TYR A 62 15.29 2.66 -4.18
C TYR A 62 15.20 1.29 -3.49
N LEU A 63 16.34 0.69 -3.19
CA LEU A 63 16.39 -0.59 -2.46
C LEU A 63 15.74 -0.50 -1.08
N GLN A 64 15.93 0.61 -0.38
CA GLN A 64 15.25 0.86 0.90
C GLN A 64 13.73 0.88 0.73
N GLU A 65 13.20 1.55 -0.30
CA GLU A 65 11.75 1.60 -0.54
C GLU A 65 11.18 0.21 -0.85
N VAL A 66 11.92 -0.63 -1.59
CA VAL A 66 11.50 -2.03 -1.85
C VAL A 66 11.40 -2.82 -0.53
N PHE A 67 12.34 -2.63 0.39
CA PHE A 67 12.36 -3.36 1.67
C PHE A 67 11.39 -2.80 2.72
N TRP A 68 10.91 -1.55 2.59
CA TRP A 68 9.91 -1.01 3.52
C TRP A 68 8.66 -1.89 3.62
N ARG A 69 8.20 -2.46 2.51
CA ARG A 69 7.06 -3.37 2.51
C ARG A 69 7.31 -4.60 3.40
N THR A 70 8.46 -5.24 3.24
CA THR A 70 8.84 -6.40 4.07
C THR A 70 8.94 -6.02 5.54
N TYR A 71 9.52 -4.86 5.83
CA TYR A 71 9.61 -4.32 7.19
C TYR A 71 8.20 -4.13 7.81
N TRP A 72 7.29 -3.48 7.10
CA TRP A 72 5.93 -3.23 7.61
C TRP A 72 5.16 -4.53 7.85
N LYS A 73 5.26 -5.51 6.95
CA LYS A 73 4.62 -6.83 7.13
C LYS A 73 5.17 -7.52 8.38
N GLY A 74 6.47 -7.64 8.53
CA GLY A 74 7.07 -8.25 9.71
C GLY A 74 6.76 -7.48 11.00
N TRP A 75 6.69 -6.14 10.94
CA TRP A 75 6.31 -5.33 12.09
C TRP A 75 4.87 -5.63 12.55
N LEU A 76 3.92 -5.71 11.60
CA LEU A 76 2.51 -6.00 11.89
C LEU A 76 2.31 -7.46 12.33
N GLU A 77 2.99 -8.41 11.73
CA GLU A 77 2.96 -9.83 12.14
C GLU A 77 3.38 -10.01 13.60
N MET A 78 4.37 -9.23 14.06
CA MET A 78 4.77 -9.20 15.47
C MET A 78 3.77 -8.45 16.37
N ARG A 79 2.79 -7.71 15.82
CA ARG A 79 1.80 -6.93 16.56
C ARG A 79 0.41 -7.03 15.92
N PRO A 80 -0.16 -8.23 15.77
CA PRO A 80 -1.43 -8.45 15.07
C PRO A 80 -2.60 -7.69 15.69
N GLN A 81 -2.50 -7.32 16.97
CA GLN A 81 -3.53 -6.55 17.67
C GLN A 81 -3.74 -5.16 17.04
N VAL A 82 -2.71 -4.57 16.40
CA VAL A 82 -2.85 -3.27 15.70
C VAL A 82 -3.86 -3.39 14.57
N TRP A 83 -3.76 -4.44 13.76
CA TRP A 83 -4.72 -4.69 12.68
C TRP A 83 -6.11 -5.04 13.22
N HIS A 84 -6.18 -5.87 14.24
CA HIS A 84 -7.46 -6.24 14.84
C HIS A 84 -8.18 -5.01 15.43
N GLN A 85 -7.47 -4.16 16.18
CA GLN A 85 -8.06 -2.94 16.73
C GLN A 85 -8.50 -1.99 15.61
N TYR A 86 -7.69 -1.81 14.58
CA TYR A 86 -8.07 -1.01 13.41
C TYR A 86 -9.39 -1.50 12.78
N GLN A 87 -9.56 -2.82 12.62
CA GLN A 87 -10.80 -3.38 12.08
C GLN A 87 -12.02 -3.11 12.98
N LEU A 88 -11.85 -3.22 14.29
CA LEU A 88 -12.93 -2.89 15.25
C LEU A 88 -13.29 -1.41 15.20
N ASP A 89 -12.28 -0.53 15.14
CA ASP A 89 -12.50 0.92 15.06
C ASP A 89 -13.26 1.27 13.78
N VAL A 90 -12.84 0.73 12.64
CA VAL A 90 -13.52 0.95 11.33
C VAL A 90 -14.96 0.47 11.38
N GLN A 91 -15.22 -0.73 11.93
CA GLN A 91 -16.59 -1.25 12.08
C GLN A 91 -17.47 -0.34 12.95
N SER A 92 -16.91 0.17 14.06
CA SER A 92 -17.60 1.12 14.92
C SER A 92 -17.90 2.44 14.23
N LEU A 93 -16.91 2.99 13.49
CA LEU A 93 -17.05 4.25 12.77
C LEU A 93 -18.08 4.16 11.63
N TYR A 94 -18.25 3.01 10.99
CA TYR A 94 -19.30 2.80 9.99
C TYR A 94 -20.72 2.80 10.59
N GLN A 95 -20.88 2.70 11.93
CA GLN A 95 -22.17 2.89 12.62
C GLN A 95 -22.37 4.36 13.03
N ASP A 96 -21.36 5.21 12.94
CA ASP A 96 -21.45 6.64 13.20
C ASP A 96 -21.87 7.38 11.91
N GLU A 97 -23.17 7.68 11.80
CA GLU A 97 -23.75 8.34 10.61
C GLU A 97 -23.09 9.69 10.34
N LYS A 98 -22.68 10.43 11.39
CA LYS A 98 -22.03 11.73 11.22
C LYS A 98 -20.65 11.57 10.62
N ALA A 99 -19.81 10.69 11.19
CA ALA A 99 -18.47 10.43 10.70
C ALA A 99 -18.49 9.93 9.24
N CYS A 100 -19.41 9.01 8.93
CA CYS A 100 -19.60 8.52 7.55
C CYS A 100 -19.99 9.64 6.59
N SER A 101 -20.98 10.47 6.97
CA SER A 101 -21.46 11.58 6.13
C SER A 101 -20.36 12.61 5.86
N GLU A 102 -19.57 12.98 6.88
CA GLU A 102 -18.46 13.92 6.73
C GLU A 102 -17.36 13.35 5.80
N CYS A 103 -17.01 12.08 5.95
CA CYS A 103 -16.04 11.41 5.08
C CYS A 103 -16.55 11.30 3.65
N MET A 104 -17.82 10.94 3.44
CA MET A 104 -18.43 10.88 2.10
C MET A 104 -18.45 12.26 1.45
N ALA A 105 -18.82 13.29 2.18
CA ALA A 105 -18.81 14.66 1.67
C ALA A 105 -17.42 15.08 1.20
N ALA A 106 -16.35 14.69 1.93
CA ALA A 106 -14.97 15.01 1.56
C ALA A 106 -14.52 14.32 0.25
N VAL A 107 -15.02 13.12 -0.06
CA VAL A 107 -14.61 12.38 -1.26
C VAL A 107 -15.55 12.54 -2.45
N GLU A 108 -16.83 12.87 -2.24
CA GLU A 108 -17.84 12.96 -3.31
C GLU A 108 -18.14 14.41 -3.71
N SER A 109 -18.22 15.31 -2.73
CA SER A 109 -18.64 16.69 -2.98
C SER A 109 -17.49 17.66 -3.22
N GLY A 110 -16.27 17.24 -2.88
CA GLY A 110 -15.07 18.08 -2.92
C GLY A 110 -14.93 18.95 -1.67
N THR A 111 -13.68 19.19 -1.29
CA THR A 111 -13.32 19.94 -0.08
C THR A 111 -13.02 21.41 -0.36
N GLY A 112 -12.85 21.78 -1.65
CA GLY A 112 -12.31 23.06 -2.07
C GLY A 112 -10.78 23.18 -1.95
N ILE A 113 -10.10 22.12 -1.46
CA ILE A 113 -8.64 22.00 -1.49
C ILE A 113 -8.27 21.29 -2.79
N GLU A 114 -7.91 22.05 -3.82
CA GLU A 114 -7.74 21.57 -5.20
C GLU A 114 -6.87 20.31 -5.30
N CYS A 115 -5.73 20.27 -4.61
CA CYS A 115 -4.81 19.14 -4.64
C CYS A 115 -5.44 17.88 -4.01
N PHE A 116 -6.17 18.02 -2.91
CA PHE A 116 -6.84 16.91 -2.26
C PHE A 116 -7.94 16.33 -3.15
N ASP A 117 -8.80 17.17 -3.70
CA ASP A 117 -9.88 16.78 -4.61
C ASP A 117 -9.33 16.12 -5.89
N TYR A 118 -8.19 16.60 -6.38
CA TYR A 118 -7.46 15.95 -7.49
C TYR A 118 -7.01 14.53 -7.12
N TRP A 119 -6.40 14.34 -5.94
CA TRP A 119 -5.90 13.02 -5.53
C TRP A 119 -7.03 12.05 -5.19
N VAL A 120 -8.19 12.52 -4.71
CA VAL A 120 -9.39 11.68 -4.58
C VAL A 120 -9.77 11.10 -5.95
N ARG A 121 -9.87 11.94 -6.99
CA ARG A 121 -10.19 11.48 -8.35
C ARG A 121 -9.12 10.56 -8.91
N GLU A 122 -7.85 10.92 -8.80
CA GLU A 122 -6.74 10.07 -9.29
C GLU A 122 -6.80 8.68 -8.66
N LEU A 123 -7.01 8.60 -7.34
CA LEU A 123 -7.09 7.33 -6.63
C LEU A 123 -8.30 6.49 -7.10
N THR A 124 -9.47 7.10 -7.19
CA THR A 124 -10.71 6.38 -7.55
C THR A 124 -10.73 5.93 -9.02
N GLU A 125 -10.13 6.70 -9.92
CA GLU A 125 -10.06 6.40 -11.35
C GLU A 125 -8.95 5.42 -11.71
N THR A 126 -7.78 5.53 -11.04
CA THR A 126 -6.57 4.79 -11.44
C THR A 126 -6.18 3.67 -10.49
N GLY A 127 -6.68 3.68 -9.26
CA GLY A 127 -6.23 2.77 -8.20
C GLY A 127 -4.80 3.02 -7.73
N TYR A 128 -4.25 4.19 -8.02
CA TYR A 128 -2.87 4.54 -7.70
C TYR A 128 -2.75 5.99 -7.22
N LEU A 129 -1.87 6.22 -6.26
CA LEU A 129 -1.35 7.53 -5.89
C LEU A 129 0.15 7.47 -5.72
N HIS A 130 0.84 8.53 -6.11
CA HIS A 130 2.24 8.73 -5.80
C HIS A 130 2.47 8.70 -4.29
N ASN A 131 3.57 8.08 -3.81
CA ASN A 131 3.82 7.91 -2.38
C ASN A 131 3.75 9.24 -1.59
N HIS A 132 4.31 10.32 -2.12
CA HIS A 132 4.27 11.62 -1.46
C HIS A 132 2.84 12.19 -1.39
N ALA A 133 2.04 11.99 -2.45
CA ALA A 133 0.64 12.38 -2.45
C ALA A 133 -0.17 11.62 -1.38
N ARG A 134 0.13 10.34 -1.13
CA ARG A 134 -0.50 9.56 -0.05
C ARG A 134 -0.24 10.18 1.33
N MET A 135 0.98 10.66 1.57
CA MET A 135 1.34 11.31 2.84
C MET A 135 0.61 12.65 3.01
N TRP A 136 0.55 13.48 1.97
CA TRP A 136 -0.19 14.75 2.00
C TRP A 136 -1.68 14.53 2.16
N PHE A 137 -2.24 13.58 1.41
CA PHE A 137 -3.65 13.19 1.51
C PHE A 137 -4.00 12.81 2.96
N ALA A 138 -3.23 11.90 3.57
CA ALA A 138 -3.48 11.45 4.92
C ALA A 138 -3.36 12.59 5.95
N SER A 139 -2.38 13.48 5.78
CA SER A 139 -2.22 14.64 6.65
C SER A 139 -3.37 15.64 6.52
N ILE A 140 -3.83 15.92 5.31
CA ILE A 140 -4.99 16.80 5.07
C ILE A 140 -6.25 16.17 5.65
N TRP A 141 -6.49 14.89 5.41
CA TRP A 141 -7.61 14.14 5.96
C TRP A 141 -7.69 14.25 7.49
N ILE A 142 -6.57 13.95 8.17
CA ILE A 142 -6.51 13.87 9.64
C ILE A 142 -6.54 15.26 10.27
N PHE A 143 -5.71 16.19 9.81
CA PHE A 143 -5.41 17.41 10.55
C PHE A 143 -6.12 18.66 9.99
N THR A 144 -6.39 18.70 8.69
CA THR A 144 -7.10 19.84 8.09
C THR A 144 -8.62 19.59 8.09
N LEU A 145 -9.05 18.43 7.60
CA LEU A 145 -10.46 18.06 7.55
C LEU A 145 -10.97 17.45 8.89
N GLN A 146 -10.05 17.09 9.80
CA GLN A 146 -10.34 16.53 11.12
C GLN A 146 -11.20 15.25 11.05
N LEU A 147 -10.98 14.44 10.04
CA LEU A 147 -11.70 13.19 9.82
C LEU A 147 -10.98 12.00 10.48
N PRO A 148 -11.71 10.95 10.90
CA PRO A 148 -11.11 9.75 11.47
C PRO A 148 -10.10 9.10 10.52
N TRP A 149 -8.86 8.93 10.98
CA TRP A 149 -7.79 8.37 10.15
C TRP A 149 -8.10 6.95 9.67
N GLN A 150 -8.84 6.19 10.46
CA GLN A 150 -9.25 4.82 10.15
C GLN A 150 -10.12 4.77 8.88
N LEU A 151 -11.06 5.69 8.72
CA LEU A 151 -11.91 5.76 7.52
C LEU A 151 -11.12 6.23 6.29
N GLY A 152 -10.13 7.11 6.45
CA GLY A 152 -9.22 7.47 5.36
C GLY A 152 -8.32 6.30 4.94
N ALA A 153 -7.80 5.54 5.90
CA ALA A 153 -7.03 4.32 5.64
C ALA A 153 -7.89 3.25 4.95
N ASP A 154 -9.16 3.13 5.35
CA ASP A 154 -10.11 2.21 4.72
C ASP A 154 -10.44 2.64 3.28
N PHE A 155 -10.63 3.94 3.03
CA PHE A 155 -10.80 4.47 1.68
C PHE A 155 -9.61 4.11 0.76
N PHE A 156 -8.39 4.14 1.29
CA PHE A 156 -7.22 3.67 0.54
C PHE A 156 -7.26 2.16 0.26
N LEU A 157 -7.66 1.34 1.23
CA LEU A 157 -7.81 -0.11 1.03
C LEU A 157 -8.89 -0.46 0.01
N GLN A 158 -9.94 0.37 -0.10
CA GLN A 158 -11.00 0.18 -1.09
C GLN A 158 -10.52 0.41 -2.52
N HIS A 159 -9.63 1.40 -2.74
CA HIS A 159 -9.31 1.90 -4.07
C HIS A 159 -7.89 1.55 -4.55
N LEU A 160 -6.88 1.45 -3.66
CA LEU A 160 -5.50 1.18 -4.06
C LEU A 160 -5.33 -0.25 -4.60
N LEU A 161 -4.79 -0.39 -5.80
CA LEU A 161 -4.39 -1.68 -6.37
C LEU A 161 -3.30 -2.37 -5.54
N ASP A 162 -2.44 -1.59 -4.89
CA ASP A 162 -1.39 -2.06 -4.00
C ASP A 162 -1.79 -2.01 -2.51
N GLY A 163 -3.08 -1.85 -2.21
CA GLY A 163 -3.59 -1.77 -0.85
C GLY A 163 -3.18 -3.00 -0.01
N ASP A 164 -2.29 -2.79 0.95
CA ASP A 164 -1.72 -3.81 1.82
C ASP A 164 -2.07 -3.46 3.28
N PRO A 165 -2.65 -4.39 4.07
CA PRO A 165 -3.04 -4.12 5.44
C PRO A 165 -1.90 -3.55 6.29
N ALA A 166 -0.69 -4.08 6.15
CA ALA A 166 0.44 -3.62 6.94
C ALA A 166 0.93 -2.23 6.48
N SER A 167 1.31 -2.12 5.21
CA SER A 167 1.86 -0.87 4.67
C SER A 167 0.88 0.28 4.79
N ASN A 168 -0.40 0.05 4.46
CA ASN A 168 -1.42 1.09 4.50
C ASN A 168 -1.70 1.55 5.93
N THR A 169 -2.07 0.62 6.82
CA THR A 169 -2.45 0.98 8.21
C THR A 169 -1.29 1.63 8.95
N LEU A 170 -0.07 1.07 8.83
CA LEU A 170 1.08 1.61 9.55
C LEU A 170 1.55 2.95 8.98
N SER A 171 1.39 3.19 7.68
CA SER A 171 1.70 4.49 7.08
C SER A 171 0.71 5.58 7.51
N TRP A 172 -0.59 5.28 7.59
CA TRP A 172 -1.58 6.20 8.13
C TRP A 172 -1.33 6.50 9.61
N ARG A 173 -1.00 5.48 10.41
CA ARG A 173 -0.59 5.65 11.80
C ARG A 173 0.69 6.47 11.95
N TRP A 174 1.62 6.33 10.99
CA TRP A 174 2.84 7.14 10.97
C TRP A 174 2.53 8.63 10.72
N VAL A 175 1.69 8.94 9.74
CA VAL A 175 1.24 10.33 9.49
C VAL A 175 0.53 10.89 10.73
N ALA A 176 -0.32 10.10 11.38
CA ALA A 176 -1.06 10.48 12.58
C ALA A 176 -0.18 10.70 13.82
N GLY A 177 1.08 10.24 13.83
CA GLY A 177 1.96 10.30 15.00
C GLY A 177 1.79 9.14 16.00
N LEU A 178 1.02 8.10 15.62
CA LEU A 178 0.75 6.91 16.44
C LEU A 178 1.83 5.84 16.29
N GLN A 179 2.39 5.67 15.09
CA GLN A 179 3.42 4.66 14.80
C GLN A 179 4.77 5.04 15.41
N THR A 180 5.14 6.31 15.33
CA THR A 180 6.25 6.90 16.08
C THR A 180 5.65 7.90 17.04
N LYS A 181 5.41 7.46 18.27
CA LYS A 181 4.66 8.25 19.28
C LYS A 181 5.18 9.68 19.34
N GLY A 182 4.27 10.63 19.17
CA GLY A 182 4.56 12.06 19.27
C GLY A 182 5.21 12.71 18.04
N LYS A 183 5.36 11.99 16.90
CA LYS A 183 5.92 12.53 15.66
C LYS A 183 4.93 12.37 14.52
N ALA A 184 4.06 13.35 14.33
CA ALA A 184 3.14 13.40 13.21
C ALA A 184 3.78 14.06 11.97
N TYR A 185 3.22 13.79 10.79
CA TYR A 185 3.63 14.41 9.54
C TYR A 185 2.64 15.49 9.11
N ALA A 186 3.09 16.75 9.06
CA ALA A 186 2.31 17.87 8.55
C ALA A 186 2.52 18.04 7.04
N ALA A 187 1.44 18.03 6.27
CA ALA A 187 1.47 18.52 4.90
C ALA A 187 1.63 20.05 4.93
N SER A 188 2.55 20.59 4.15
CA SER A 188 2.70 22.03 4.00
C SER A 188 2.50 22.48 2.55
N ALA A 189 1.90 23.66 2.38
CA ALA A 189 1.65 24.22 1.07
C ALA A 189 2.93 24.41 0.25
N ALA A 190 4.01 24.83 0.89
CA ALA A 190 5.32 24.99 0.24
C ALA A 190 5.89 23.65 -0.26
N ASN A 191 5.75 22.57 0.53
CA ASN A 191 6.20 21.25 0.15
C ASN A 191 5.38 20.69 -1.02
N ILE A 192 4.05 20.81 -0.95
CA ILE A 192 3.13 20.41 -2.02
C ILE A 192 3.46 21.18 -3.31
N ASN A 193 3.57 22.51 -3.26
CA ASN A 193 3.89 23.31 -4.43
C ASN A 193 5.21 22.90 -5.07
N LYS A 194 6.27 22.74 -4.27
CA LYS A 194 7.58 22.30 -4.75
C LYS A 194 7.53 20.94 -5.46
N TYR A 195 6.96 19.93 -4.81
CA TYR A 195 7.02 18.55 -5.29
C TYR A 195 5.87 18.15 -6.22
N THR A 196 4.95 19.08 -6.49
CA THR A 196 4.01 18.97 -7.60
C THR A 196 4.40 19.83 -8.80
N ASP A 197 5.63 20.36 -8.79
CA ASP A 197 6.15 21.23 -9.86
C ASP A 197 5.26 22.46 -10.13
N GLY A 198 4.76 23.05 -9.05
CA GLY A 198 3.90 24.23 -9.09
C GLY A 198 2.44 23.97 -9.51
N ARG A 199 2.04 22.71 -9.72
CA ARG A 199 0.64 22.37 -10.09
C ARG A 199 -0.38 22.79 -9.03
N PHE A 200 0.00 22.70 -7.76
CA PHE A 200 -0.87 23.03 -6.63
C PHE A 200 -0.17 23.98 -5.67
N ASN A 201 -0.96 24.91 -5.11
CA ASN A 201 -0.50 25.80 -4.05
C ASN A 201 -1.64 26.04 -3.03
N PRO A 202 -1.85 25.11 -2.09
CA PRO A 202 -2.91 25.24 -1.08
C PRO A 202 -2.54 26.19 0.08
N ALA A 203 -1.90 27.32 -0.22
CA ALA A 203 -1.51 28.31 0.77
C ALA A 203 -2.73 28.84 1.57
N GLY A 204 -2.64 28.78 2.90
CA GLY A 204 -3.71 29.21 3.79
C GLY A 204 -4.92 28.25 3.90
N GLN A 205 -4.88 27.10 3.22
CA GLN A 205 -5.95 26.10 3.25
C GLN A 205 -5.65 24.94 4.20
N LEU A 206 -4.39 24.74 4.59
CA LEU A 206 -3.94 23.59 5.36
C LEU A 206 -3.69 23.95 6.82
N ASN A 207 -4.01 23.03 7.72
CA ASN A 207 -3.50 23.09 9.07
C ASN A 207 -2.06 22.56 9.11
N GLU A 208 -1.08 23.47 9.14
CA GLU A 208 0.34 23.15 9.20
C GLU A 208 0.87 23.07 10.65
N CYS A 209 0.09 23.56 11.63
CA CYS A 209 0.40 23.49 13.06
C CYS A 209 -0.40 22.35 13.69
N ILE A 210 0.14 21.15 13.63
CA ILE A 210 -0.54 19.91 14.03
C ILE A 210 -0.03 19.39 15.37
N GLU A 211 -0.92 18.71 16.09
CA GLU A 211 -0.54 17.89 17.25
C GLU A 211 -0.74 16.39 16.89
N PRO A 212 0.22 15.52 17.27
CA PRO A 212 0.09 14.09 17.05
C PRO A 212 -1.15 13.54 17.75
N LEU A 213 -1.84 12.61 17.10
CA LEU A 213 -2.90 11.86 17.76
C LEU A 213 -2.33 10.97 18.86
N THR A 214 -3.17 10.63 19.82
CA THR A 214 -2.85 9.72 20.92
C THR A 214 -3.79 8.53 20.90
N GLU A 215 -3.33 7.40 21.41
CA GLU A 215 -4.14 6.20 21.62
C GLU A 215 -3.80 5.59 22.98
N ASP A 216 -4.79 4.97 23.61
CA ASP A 216 -4.63 4.34 24.94
C ASP A 216 -4.10 2.90 24.86
N HIS A 217 -3.92 2.37 23.63
CA HIS A 217 -3.47 1.00 23.42
C HIS A 217 -1.95 0.88 23.48
N ASP A 218 -1.46 -0.11 24.21
CA ASP A 218 -0.06 -0.54 24.19
C ASP A 218 0.04 -1.92 23.54
N PHE A 219 0.38 -1.91 22.26
CA PHE A 219 0.48 -3.13 21.44
C PHE A 219 1.82 -3.83 21.68
N LYS A 220 1.77 -4.91 22.46
CA LYS A 220 2.96 -5.70 22.79
C LYS A 220 3.49 -6.46 21.57
N LYS A 221 4.81 -6.50 21.47
CA LYS A 221 5.50 -7.31 20.46
C LYS A 221 5.39 -8.80 20.83
N HIS A 222 4.99 -9.62 19.88
CA HIS A 222 5.05 -11.08 19.96
C HIS A 222 6.23 -11.61 19.15
N GLU A 223 6.73 -12.78 19.53
CA GLU A 223 7.69 -13.51 18.71
C GLU A 223 6.97 -14.15 17.54
N LEU A 224 7.62 -14.18 16.38
CA LEU A 224 7.10 -14.88 15.23
C LEU A 224 7.26 -16.38 15.45
N PRO A 225 6.26 -17.21 15.08
CA PRO A 225 6.40 -18.66 15.13
C PRO A 225 7.53 -19.11 14.19
N VAL A 226 8.37 -19.98 14.69
CA VAL A 226 9.38 -20.62 13.84
C VAL A 226 8.67 -21.60 12.91
N VAL A 227 8.70 -21.33 11.61
CA VAL A 227 8.16 -22.26 10.61
C VAL A 227 9.15 -23.41 10.46
N THR A 228 8.78 -24.58 10.98
CA THR A 228 9.62 -25.80 10.93
C THR A 228 9.16 -26.80 9.85
N ASN A 229 8.16 -26.42 9.05
CA ASN A 229 7.58 -27.34 8.08
C ASN A 229 8.44 -27.43 6.83
N GLU A 230 9.21 -28.52 6.72
CA GLU A 230 9.69 -28.97 5.42
C GLU A 230 8.47 -29.51 4.62
N PRO A 231 8.41 -29.26 3.30
CA PRO A 231 7.36 -29.85 2.47
C PRO A 231 7.40 -31.35 2.64
N SER A 232 6.30 -31.99 3.04
CA SER A 232 6.23 -33.45 3.16
C SER A 232 6.45 -34.06 1.79
N ALA A 233 7.24 -35.13 1.74
CA ALA A 233 7.40 -35.95 0.53
C ALA A 233 6.08 -36.66 0.25
N GLY A 234 5.20 -36.07 -0.53
CA GLY A 234 3.88 -36.62 -0.87
C GLY A 234 3.10 -35.72 -1.78
N SER A 235 1.95 -36.20 -2.25
CA SER A 235 1.02 -35.33 -3.00
C SER A 235 0.31 -34.35 -2.06
N PHE A 236 0.19 -33.08 -2.48
CA PHE A 236 -0.44 -32.03 -1.69
C PHE A 236 -1.38 -31.16 -2.52
N GLY A 237 -2.30 -30.49 -1.84
CA GLY A 237 -3.08 -29.36 -2.39
C GLY A 237 -2.43 -28.04 -1.99
N LEU A 238 -2.40 -27.09 -2.91
CA LEU A 238 -1.87 -25.75 -2.66
C LEU A 238 -3.01 -24.77 -2.49
N LEU A 239 -2.99 -24.03 -1.38
CA LEU A 239 -3.90 -22.90 -1.15
C LEU A 239 -3.22 -21.62 -1.58
N VAL A 240 -3.84 -20.89 -2.52
CA VAL A 240 -3.35 -19.60 -3.07
C VAL A 240 -4.34 -18.50 -2.74
N HIS A 241 -3.83 -17.37 -2.28
CA HIS A 241 -4.61 -16.15 -2.03
C HIS A 241 -3.87 -14.92 -2.53
N GLU A 242 -4.50 -13.74 -2.46
CA GLU A 242 -3.96 -12.51 -3.05
C GLU A 242 -2.63 -12.01 -2.48
N GLU A 243 -2.17 -12.55 -1.36
CA GLU A 243 -0.85 -12.20 -0.80
C GLU A 243 0.30 -12.88 -1.55
N ASP A 244 0.05 -14.00 -2.23
CA ASP A 244 1.05 -14.72 -3.02
C ASP A 244 0.40 -15.42 -4.21
N LEU A 245 0.36 -14.73 -5.34
CA LEU A 245 -0.17 -15.26 -6.61
C LEU A 245 0.89 -16.00 -7.44
N SER A 246 2.15 -16.03 -6.99
CA SER A 246 3.25 -16.70 -7.68
C SER A 246 4.09 -17.54 -6.71
N PRO A 247 3.48 -18.51 -5.99
CA PRO A 247 4.21 -19.27 -5.00
C PRO A 247 5.32 -20.11 -5.64
N GLN A 248 6.57 -19.84 -5.24
CA GLN A 248 7.76 -20.50 -5.78
C GLN A 248 7.74 -22.02 -5.59
N ILE A 249 6.99 -22.50 -4.61
CA ILE A 249 6.83 -23.94 -4.37
C ILE A 249 6.25 -24.69 -5.59
N LEU A 250 5.43 -24.00 -6.43
CA LEU A 250 4.92 -24.59 -7.67
C LEU A 250 6.00 -24.86 -8.70
N GLN A 251 7.13 -24.15 -8.63
CA GLN A 251 8.24 -24.34 -9.56
C GLN A 251 9.13 -25.53 -9.16
N SER A 252 9.11 -25.93 -7.91
CA SER A 252 9.98 -26.95 -7.33
C SER A 252 9.27 -28.28 -7.02
N CYS A 253 7.93 -28.31 -6.99
CA CYS A 253 7.16 -29.47 -6.53
C CYS A 253 6.40 -30.14 -7.68
N MET A 254 6.81 -31.32 -8.08
CA MET A 254 6.12 -32.14 -9.10
C MET A 254 4.87 -32.88 -8.61
N THR A 255 4.48 -32.72 -7.36
CA THR A 255 3.40 -33.49 -6.71
C THR A 255 2.20 -32.69 -6.27
N CYS A 256 2.06 -31.42 -6.73
CA CYS A 256 0.86 -30.62 -6.49
C CYS A 256 -0.32 -31.19 -7.30
N GLN A 257 -1.32 -31.77 -6.62
CA GLN A 257 -2.47 -32.41 -7.27
C GLN A 257 -3.64 -31.45 -7.47
N SER A 258 -3.73 -30.39 -6.67
CA SER A 258 -4.84 -29.43 -6.75
C SER A 258 -4.40 -28.06 -6.27
N ILE A 259 -4.99 -27.00 -6.88
CA ILE A 259 -4.85 -25.61 -6.43
C ILE A 259 -6.23 -25.11 -6.00
N ILE A 260 -6.29 -24.60 -4.78
CA ILE A 260 -7.47 -23.95 -4.22
C ILE A 260 -7.18 -22.47 -4.13
N THR A 261 -8.01 -21.62 -4.72
CA THR A 261 -7.86 -20.16 -4.65
C THR A 261 -8.86 -19.57 -3.66
N LEU A 262 -8.37 -18.69 -2.76
CA LEU A 262 -9.21 -17.91 -1.88
C LEU A 262 -9.30 -16.47 -2.37
N LYS A 263 -10.52 -15.95 -2.48
CA LYS A 263 -10.79 -14.55 -2.80
C LYS A 263 -11.08 -13.81 -1.49
N THR A 264 -10.05 -13.27 -0.85
CA THR A 264 -10.16 -12.63 0.47
C THR A 264 -10.10 -11.11 0.40
N ARG A 265 -9.78 -10.53 -0.77
CA ARG A 265 -9.64 -9.09 -0.97
C ARG A 265 -10.86 -8.28 -0.49
N HIS A 266 -12.07 -8.77 -0.73
CA HIS A 266 -13.30 -8.11 -0.29
C HIS A 266 -13.45 -8.02 1.25
N MET A 267 -12.66 -8.79 1.99
CA MET A 267 -12.68 -8.78 3.47
C MET A 267 -11.75 -7.71 4.08
N LEU A 268 -10.97 -7.00 3.26
CA LEU A 268 -10.01 -5.99 3.74
C LEU A 268 -10.69 -4.71 4.23
N SER A 269 -11.88 -4.40 3.71
CA SER A 269 -12.62 -3.21 4.05
C SER A 269 -14.09 -3.53 4.30
N PRO A 270 -14.67 -3.10 5.42
CA PRO A 270 -16.13 -3.16 5.67
C PRO A 270 -16.93 -2.33 4.66
N GLY A 271 -16.35 -1.24 4.11
CA GLY A 271 -16.97 -0.40 3.08
C GLY A 271 -16.97 -1.04 1.68
N GLY A 272 -16.32 -2.20 1.55
CA GLY A 272 -16.17 -2.89 0.26
C GLY A 272 -14.90 -2.49 -0.48
N VAL A 273 -14.64 -3.14 -1.59
CA VAL A 273 -13.45 -2.91 -2.43
C VAL A 273 -13.91 -2.63 -3.85
N SER A 274 -13.29 -1.67 -4.53
CA SER A 274 -13.66 -1.27 -5.89
C SER A 274 -13.60 -2.45 -6.86
N LYS A 275 -14.46 -2.44 -7.90
CA LYS A 275 -14.47 -3.50 -8.93
C LYS A 275 -13.12 -3.65 -9.63
N ALA A 276 -12.39 -2.55 -9.84
CA ALA A 276 -11.07 -2.58 -10.44
C ALA A 276 -10.08 -3.36 -9.56
N CYS A 277 -10.06 -3.08 -8.25
CA CYS A 277 -9.24 -3.83 -7.31
C CYS A 277 -9.57 -5.32 -7.29
N LEU A 278 -10.87 -5.68 -7.31
CA LEU A 278 -11.28 -7.09 -7.32
C LEU A 278 -10.85 -7.80 -8.61
N LEU A 279 -10.93 -7.13 -9.77
CA LEU A 279 -10.55 -7.72 -11.06
C LEU A 279 -9.04 -7.95 -11.16
N TYR A 280 -8.23 -6.99 -10.73
CA TYR A 280 -6.77 -7.04 -10.90
C TYR A 280 -6.05 -7.82 -9.78
N THR A 281 -6.70 -8.02 -8.64
CA THR A 281 -6.04 -8.58 -7.44
C THR A 281 -6.61 -9.92 -6.98
N SER A 282 -7.68 -10.40 -7.61
CA SER A 282 -8.25 -11.73 -7.28
C SER A 282 -7.51 -12.83 -8.01
N PRO A 283 -7.16 -13.94 -7.33
CA PRO A 283 -6.58 -15.11 -7.99
C PRO A 283 -7.51 -15.62 -9.08
N SER A 284 -6.96 -15.89 -10.25
CA SER A 284 -7.68 -16.39 -11.41
C SER A 284 -6.93 -17.56 -12.04
N PRO A 285 -7.63 -18.56 -12.62
CA PRO A 285 -6.99 -19.60 -13.42
C PRO A 285 -6.21 -19.07 -14.63
N ARG A 286 -6.41 -17.78 -14.99
CA ARG A 286 -5.69 -17.10 -16.08
C ARG A 286 -4.43 -16.39 -15.63
N ASP A 287 -4.15 -16.34 -14.30
CA ASP A 287 -2.91 -15.77 -13.80
C ASP A 287 -1.71 -16.57 -14.33
N ALA A 288 -0.63 -15.86 -14.64
CA ALA A 288 0.53 -16.42 -15.33
C ALA A 288 1.14 -17.67 -14.64
N THR A 289 0.93 -17.79 -13.34
CA THR A 289 1.35 -18.96 -12.56
C THR A 289 0.54 -20.20 -12.89
N LEU A 290 -0.75 -20.04 -13.14
CA LEU A 290 -1.66 -21.14 -13.46
C LEU A 290 -1.56 -21.53 -14.94
N SER A 291 -1.24 -20.57 -15.84
CA SER A 291 -1.04 -20.84 -17.27
C SER A 291 0.26 -21.61 -17.57
N ARG A 292 1.17 -21.73 -16.61
CA ARG A 292 2.41 -22.49 -16.73
C ARG A 292 2.32 -23.93 -16.21
N MET A 293 1.15 -24.36 -15.74
CA MET A 293 0.96 -25.77 -15.47
C MET A 293 0.97 -26.56 -16.77
N PRO A 294 1.78 -27.62 -16.88
CA PRO A 294 1.69 -28.50 -18.04
C PRO A 294 0.26 -29.03 -18.13
N SER A 295 -0.34 -28.90 -19.29
CA SER A 295 -1.55 -29.62 -19.64
C SER A 295 -1.17 -31.11 -19.80
N SER A 296 -0.93 -31.78 -18.71
CA SER A 296 -0.71 -33.22 -18.71
C SER A 296 -2.00 -33.85 -18.28
N ALA A 297 -2.66 -34.32 -19.29
CA ALA A 297 -3.27 -35.59 -19.51
C ALA A 297 -4.01 -36.19 -18.33
#